data_31e36d687a2c5af2bf761667cd4439a8
#
_entry.id   31e36d687a2c5af2bf761667cd4439a8
#
_cell.length_a   1.000
_cell.length_b   1.000
_cell.length_c   1.000
_cell.angle_alpha   90.00
_cell.angle_beta   90.00
_cell.angle_gamma   90.00
#
_symmetry.space_group_name_H-M   'P 1'
#
loop_
_entity.id
_entity.type
_entity.pdbx_description
1 polymer ?
#
loop_
_entity_poly.entity_id
_entity_poly.type
_entity_poly.pdbx_seq_one_letter_code
_entity_poly.pdbx_strand_id
1 'polypeptide(L)'
;FASLLETGELTASDLSQKSGVPYSKIYEVLGTLEDKGWIGSDDSRPTKYFAKSPSTGLETTKQKMENDFSQNQSIILNELVPLYEKSGTSERPDIWVLSGAINIASKILEMVESCRNEVMIALPEAGQELVRQALPKLRALHDKGVDIKVLTSDKMDKESLKAISRVATVKIKKGLFGGGIISDKRYVVILLGPEMGEMNTSDLVAIWADHAGLAGFARQYFEYLLKDSKVI
;
A
#
# COMPACT_ATOMS: atom_id res chain seq x y z
N PHE A 1 -24.42 14.92 17.01
CA PHE A 1 -24.88 13.55 16.74
C PHE A 1 -25.15 12.78 18.03
N ALA A 2 -24.21 12.75 18.99
CA ALA A 2 -24.42 12.06 20.26
C ALA A 2 -25.70 12.52 20.98
N SER A 3 -25.93 13.83 21.04
CA SER A 3 -27.13 14.41 21.67
C SER A 3 -28.44 13.91 21.00
N LEU A 4 -28.45 13.65 19.70
CA LEU A 4 -29.60 13.09 19.00
C LEU A 4 -29.78 11.60 19.29
N LEU A 5 -28.70 10.84 19.47
CA LEU A 5 -28.78 9.43 19.86
C LEU A 5 -29.35 9.27 21.27
N GLU A 6 -29.01 10.17 22.19
CA GLU A 6 -29.45 10.11 23.58
C GLU A 6 -30.90 10.59 23.78
N THR A 7 -31.33 11.56 22.99
CA THR A 7 -32.61 12.27 23.26
C THR A 7 -33.68 12.03 22.19
N GLY A 8 -33.29 11.51 21.00
CA GLY A 8 -34.19 11.38 19.86
C GLY A 8 -34.22 12.66 19.01
N GLU A 9 -35.41 13.04 18.58
CA GLU A 9 -35.63 14.20 17.70
C GLU A 9 -35.54 15.52 18.48
N LEU A 10 -34.77 16.45 17.94
CA LEU A 10 -34.55 17.77 18.54
C LEU A 10 -34.59 18.89 17.51
N THR A 11 -34.99 20.09 17.91
CA THR A 11 -34.87 21.29 17.06
C THR A 11 -33.42 21.82 17.07
N ALA A 12 -33.08 22.68 16.12
CA ALA A 12 -31.77 23.35 16.11
C ALA A 12 -31.46 24.14 17.40
N SER A 13 -32.49 24.75 18.00
CA SER A 13 -32.36 25.47 19.29
C SER A 13 -31.99 24.52 20.42
N ASP A 14 -32.70 23.40 20.56
CA ASP A 14 -32.46 22.41 21.59
C ASP A 14 -31.09 21.76 21.44
N LEU A 15 -30.71 21.49 20.18
CA LEU A 15 -29.39 20.96 19.85
C LEU A 15 -28.26 21.90 20.19
N SER A 16 -28.43 23.21 19.94
CA SER A 16 -27.46 24.22 20.33
C SER A 16 -27.23 24.22 21.85
N GLN A 17 -28.30 24.18 22.62
CA GLN A 17 -28.22 24.15 24.08
C GLN A 17 -27.59 22.88 24.63
N LYS A 18 -27.98 21.69 24.08
CA LYS A 18 -27.47 20.39 24.57
C LYS A 18 -26.05 20.08 24.15
N SER A 19 -25.67 20.44 22.93
CA SER A 19 -24.36 20.11 22.38
C SER A 19 -23.27 21.12 22.71
N GLY A 20 -23.65 22.30 23.20
CA GLY A 20 -22.73 23.43 23.43
C GLY A 20 -22.26 24.12 22.15
N VAL A 21 -22.78 23.73 20.98
CA VAL A 21 -22.47 24.38 19.68
C VAL A 21 -23.22 25.71 19.62
N PRO A 22 -22.56 26.86 19.41
CA PRO A 22 -23.24 28.14 19.30
C PRO A 22 -24.34 28.13 18.25
N TYR A 23 -25.48 28.77 18.57
CA TYR A 23 -26.64 28.80 17.65
C TYR A 23 -26.31 29.36 16.27
N SER A 24 -25.38 30.31 16.19
CA SER A 24 -24.89 30.86 14.92
C SER A 24 -24.19 29.84 14.02
N LYS A 25 -23.68 28.73 14.57
CA LYS A 25 -22.97 27.67 13.86
C LYS A 25 -23.76 26.36 13.74
N ILE A 26 -24.89 26.25 14.45
CA ILE A 26 -25.61 24.98 14.55
C ILE A 26 -26.10 24.48 13.17
N TYR A 27 -26.59 25.40 12.32
CA TYR A 27 -27.07 25.04 11.00
C TYR A 27 -25.97 24.57 10.05
N GLU A 28 -24.78 25.13 10.14
CA GLU A 28 -23.61 24.69 9.39
C GLU A 28 -23.20 23.26 9.80
N VAL A 29 -23.18 23.00 11.12
CA VAL A 29 -22.86 21.66 11.65
C VAL A 29 -23.93 20.65 11.27
N LEU A 30 -25.22 21.02 11.34
CA LEU A 30 -26.33 20.15 10.98
C LEU A 30 -26.31 19.84 9.48
N GLY A 31 -26.10 20.82 8.62
CA GLY A 31 -25.95 20.62 7.17
C GLY A 31 -24.79 19.66 6.84
N THR A 32 -23.64 19.85 7.50
CA THR A 32 -22.50 18.95 7.32
C THR A 32 -22.79 17.50 7.74
N LEU A 33 -23.52 17.30 8.83
CA LEU A 33 -23.92 15.97 9.30
C LEU A 33 -24.97 15.33 8.38
N GLU A 34 -25.89 16.13 7.86
CA GLU A 34 -26.93 15.70 6.91
C GLU A 34 -26.30 15.30 5.57
N ASP A 35 -25.40 16.12 5.02
CA ASP A 35 -24.65 15.85 3.80
C ASP A 35 -23.80 14.57 3.89
N LYS A 36 -23.30 14.27 5.09
CA LYS A 36 -22.57 13.03 5.35
C LYS A 36 -23.47 11.85 5.70
N GLY A 37 -24.80 12.05 5.72
CA GLY A 37 -25.77 11.00 5.97
C GLY A 37 -25.88 10.52 7.42
N TRP A 38 -25.36 11.30 8.40
CA TRP A 38 -25.40 10.93 9.82
C TRP A 38 -26.72 11.32 10.50
N ILE A 39 -27.39 12.36 10.00
CA ILE A 39 -28.69 12.81 10.50
C ILE A 39 -29.68 12.97 9.35
N GLY A 40 -30.94 13.07 9.68
CA GLY A 40 -32.00 13.51 8.80
C GLY A 40 -32.79 14.63 9.44
N SER A 41 -33.54 15.34 8.66
CA SER A 41 -34.50 16.36 9.08
C SER A 41 -35.90 16.02 8.62
N ASP A 42 -36.92 16.52 9.31
CA ASP A 42 -38.31 16.45 8.90
C ASP A 42 -38.80 17.83 8.40
N ASP A 43 -39.96 17.82 7.73
CA ASP A 43 -40.60 19.04 7.22
C ASP A 43 -41.44 19.79 8.28
N SER A 44 -41.27 19.47 9.56
CA SER A 44 -42.02 20.11 10.64
C SER A 44 -41.62 21.57 10.84
N ARG A 45 -42.45 22.36 11.52
CA ARG A 45 -42.15 23.74 11.91
C ARG A 45 -42.34 23.89 13.42
N PRO A 46 -41.24 24.04 14.17
CA PRO A 46 -39.84 24.12 13.74
C PRO A 46 -39.29 22.75 13.26
N THR A 47 -38.35 22.77 12.29
CA THR A 47 -37.67 21.59 11.77
C THR A 47 -37.02 20.81 12.89
N LYS A 48 -37.27 19.51 12.93
CA LYS A 48 -36.60 18.56 13.85
C LYS A 48 -35.58 17.74 13.11
N TYR A 49 -34.51 17.45 13.81
CA TYR A 49 -33.39 16.63 13.34
C TYR A 49 -33.37 15.33 14.13
N PHE A 50 -33.02 14.24 13.46
CA PHE A 50 -32.90 12.92 14.09
C PHE A 50 -31.64 12.20 13.62
N ALA A 51 -31.08 11.34 14.49
CA ALA A 51 -29.94 10.53 14.15
C ALA A 51 -30.32 9.39 13.22
N LYS A 52 -29.58 9.20 12.12
CA LYS A 52 -29.62 7.97 11.34
C LYS A 52 -28.75 6.90 11.98
N SER A 53 -28.89 5.65 11.56
CA SER A 53 -28.03 4.57 12.04
C SER A 53 -26.56 4.87 11.77
N PRO A 54 -25.65 4.64 12.73
CA PRO A 54 -24.21 4.79 12.50
C PRO A 54 -23.69 4.00 11.30
N SER A 55 -24.25 2.82 11.02
CA SER A 55 -23.90 2.03 9.85
C SER A 55 -24.27 2.76 8.55
N THR A 56 -25.45 3.38 8.47
CA THR A 56 -25.87 4.19 7.31
C THR A 56 -24.97 5.41 7.11
N GLY A 57 -24.61 6.11 8.20
CA GLY A 57 -23.71 7.26 8.14
C GLY A 57 -22.31 6.88 7.65
N LEU A 58 -21.77 5.74 8.11
CA LEU A 58 -20.48 5.21 7.65
C LEU A 58 -20.52 4.82 6.18
N GLU A 59 -21.57 4.13 5.74
CA GLU A 59 -21.72 3.71 4.34
C GLU A 59 -21.82 4.91 3.39
N THR A 60 -22.65 5.91 3.73
CA THR A 60 -22.77 7.15 2.95
C THR A 60 -21.43 7.90 2.88
N THR A 61 -20.71 7.99 4.02
CA THR A 61 -19.41 8.65 4.07
C THR A 61 -18.39 7.91 3.19
N LYS A 62 -18.36 6.57 3.25
CA LYS A 62 -17.48 5.73 2.44
C LYS A 62 -17.74 5.93 0.94
N GLN A 63 -19.01 5.86 0.52
CA GLN A 63 -19.40 6.07 -0.87
C GLN A 63 -18.98 7.46 -1.38
N LYS A 64 -19.16 8.50 -0.56
CA LYS A 64 -18.72 9.86 -0.91
C LYS A 64 -17.20 9.93 -1.09
N MET A 65 -16.43 9.35 -0.17
CA MET A 65 -14.97 9.32 -0.30
C MET A 65 -14.50 8.56 -1.55
N GLU A 66 -15.12 7.43 -1.87
CA GLU A 66 -14.82 6.65 -3.08
C GLU A 66 -15.14 7.43 -4.36
N ASN A 67 -16.27 8.16 -4.39
CA ASN A 67 -16.64 9.01 -5.51
C ASN A 67 -15.69 10.19 -5.68
N ASP A 68 -15.37 10.91 -4.60
CA ASP A 68 -14.42 12.03 -4.62
C ASP A 68 -13.03 11.57 -5.07
N PHE A 69 -12.59 10.41 -4.61
CA PHE A 69 -11.33 9.81 -5.04
C PHE A 69 -11.35 9.47 -6.54
N SER A 70 -12.42 8.81 -7.02
CA SER A 70 -12.54 8.44 -8.44
C SER A 70 -12.59 9.66 -9.36
N GLN A 71 -13.28 10.74 -8.94
CA GLN A 71 -13.31 11.99 -9.70
C GLN A 71 -11.94 12.63 -9.77
N ASN A 72 -11.25 12.76 -8.63
CA ASN A 72 -9.89 13.30 -8.57
C ASN A 72 -8.90 12.47 -9.37
N GLN A 73 -9.00 11.13 -9.31
CA GLN A 73 -8.20 10.22 -10.10
C GLN A 73 -8.40 10.45 -11.60
N SER A 74 -9.65 10.60 -12.04
CA SER A 74 -9.96 10.87 -13.46
C SER A 74 -9.37 12.18 -13.95
N ILE A 75 -9.42 13.24 -13.14
CA ILE A 75 -8.80 14.55 -13.46
C ILE A 75 -7.28 14.37 -13.60
N ILE A 76 -6.63 13.72 -12.64
CA ILE A 76 -5.17 13.49 -12.66
C ILE A 76 -4.77 12.70 -13.91
N LEU A 77 -5.47 11.59 -14.20
CA LEU A 77 -5.14 10.74 -15.34
C LEU A 77 -5.37 11.43 -16.67
N ASN A 78 -6.45 12.19 -16.81
CA ASN A 78 -6.82 12.82 -18.07
C ASN A 78 -6.06 14.14 -18.36
N GLU A 79 -5.71 14.88 -17.32
CA GLU A 79 -5.09 16.19 -17.47
C GLU A 79 -3.58 16.19 -17.22
N LEU A 80 -3.11 15.52 -16.16
CA LEU A 80 -1.70 15.58 -15.77
C LEU A 80 -0.84 14.53 -16.46
N VAL A 81 -1.34 13.32 -16.74
CA VAL A 81 -0.55 12.29 -17.42
C VAL A 81 -0.14 12.73 -18.83
N PRO A 82 -1.02 13.31 -19.68
CA PRO A 82 -0.59 13.79 -21.00
C PRO A 82 0.43 14.95 -20.94
N LEU A 83 0.37 15.77 -19.90
CA LEU A 83 1.36 16.83 -19.68
C LEU A 83 2.72 16.26 -19.27
N TYR A 84 2.71 15.26 -18.40
CA TYR A 84 3.91 14.52 -17.98
C TYR A 84 4.58 13.84 -19.19
N GLU A 85 3.82 13.14 -20.02
CA GLU A 85 4.33 12.49 -21.22
C GLU A 85 4.92 13.48 -22.24
N LYS A 86 4.28 14.64 -22.42
CA LYS A 86 4.79 15.69 -23.32
C LYS A 86 6.03 16.41 -22.80
N SER A 87 6.27 16.40 -21.49
CA SER A 87 7.42 17.07 -20.88
C SER A 87 8.77 16.41 -21.18
N GLY A 88 8.78 15.28 -21.91
CA GLY A 88 10.02 14.55 -22.24
C GLY A 88 10.73 13.96 -21.04
N THR A 89 10.11 13.96 -19.88
CA THR A 89 10.66 13.39 -18.63
C THR A 89 10.74 11.86 -18.67
N SER A 90 10.17 11.22 -19.68
CA SER A 90 10.15 9.75 -19.84
C SER A 90 11.53 9.11 -20.12
N GLU A 91 12.56 9.91 -20.44
CA GLU A 91 13.93 9.39 -20.70
C GLU A 91 14.88 9.55 -19.48
N ARG A 92 14.45 10.17 -18.40
CA ARG A 92 15.28 10.18 -17.19
C ARG A 92 15.13 8.85 -16.49
N PRO A 93 16.22 8.15 -16.16
CA PRO A 93 16.14 6.93 -15.36
C PRO A 93 15.42 7.27 -14.04
N ASP A 94 14.26 6.68 -13.82
CA ASP A 94 13.51 6.87 -12.59
C ASP A 94 14.24 6.10 -11.49
N ILE A 95 15.08 6.81 -10.74
CA ILE A 95 15.77 6.27 -9.56
C ILE A 95 15.27 7.07 -8.35
N TRP A 96 14.67 6.37 -7.42
CA TRP A 96 14.04 6.95 -6.24
C TRP A 96 14.58 6.32 -4.97
N VAL A 97 14.72 7.12 -3.93
CA VAL A 97 15.00 6.63 -2.59
C VAL A 97 13.68 6.44 -1.86
N LEU A 98 13.44 5.23 -1.42
CA LEU A 98 12.29 4.86 -0.60
C LEU A 98 12.72 4.78 0.86
N SER A 99 11.94 5.38 1.75
CA SER A 99 12.19 5.33 3.20
C SER A 99 11.00 4.73 3.93
N GLY A 100 11.30 3.90 4.93
CA GLY A 100 10.33 3.24 5.78
C GLY A 100 9.80 1.92 5.22
N ALA A 101 9.64 0.94 6.11
CA ALA A 101 9.27 -0.44 5.75
C ALA A 101 7.95 -0.52 4.96
N ILE A 102 6.94 0.29 5.31
CA ILE A 102 5.63 0.26 4.65
C ILE A 102 5.74 0.68 3.18
N ASN A 103 6.44 1.77 2.89
CA ASN A 103 6.60 2.28 1.53
C ASN A 103 7.40 1.28 0.66
N ILE A 104 8.45 0.71 1.23
CA ILE A 104 9.29 -0.29 0.56
C ILE A 104 8.48 -1.57 0.28
N ALA A 105 7.74 -2.07 1.28
CA ALA A 105 6.89 -3.25 1.14
C ALA A 105 5.81 -3.03 0.07
N SER A 106 5.13 -1.88 0.08
CA SER A 106 4.12 -1.52 -0.91
C SER A 106 4.69 -1.53 -2.33
N LYS A 107 5.90 -0.97 -2.52
CA LYS A 107 6.55 -0.96 -3.83
C LYS A 107 6.98 -2.35 -4.29
N ILE A 108 7.48 -3.17 -3.39
CA ILE A 108 7.82 -4.57 -3.70
C ILE A 108 6.55 -5.36 -4.10
N LEU A 109 5.45 -5.19 -3.39
CA LEU A 109 4.18 -5.85 -3.70
C LEU A 109 3.60 -5.39 -5.05
N GLU A 110 3.72 -4.10 -5.38
CA GLU A 110 3.35 -3.55 -6.69
C GLU A 110 4.18 -4.18 -7.81
N MET A 111 5.51 -4.30 -7.63
CA MET A 111 6.40 -4.92 -8.59
C MET A 111 6.08 -6.41 -8.81
N VAL A 112 5.74 -7.13 -7.74
CA VAL A 112 5.28 -8.53 -7.84
C VAL A 112 3.98 -8.61 -8.64
N GLU A 113 3.01 -7.74 -8.37
CA GLU A 113 1.72 -7.75 -9.08
C GLU A 113 1.84 -7.44 -10.58
N SER A 114 2.71 -6.51 -10.92
CA SER A 114 2.92 -6.05 -12.31
C SER A 114 3.85 -6.96 -13.13
N CYS A 115 4.56 -7.91 -12.50
CA CYS A 115 5.51 -8.79 -13.13
C CYS A 115 4.84 -9.70 -14.18
N ARG A 116 5.50 -9.90 -15.33
CA ARG A 116 4.96 -10.68 -16.46
C ARG A 116 5.81 -11.88 -16.84
N ASN A 117 7.13 -11.80 -16.68
CA ASN A 117 8.04 -12.80 -17.23
C ASN A 117 8.89 -13.46 -16.14
N GLU A 118 9.63 -12.68 -15.37
CA GLU A 118 10.50 -13.21 -14.33
C GLU A 118 10.61 -12.27 -13.12
N VAL A 119 10.72 -12.86 -11.95
CA VAL A 119 11.02 -12.13 -10.71
C VAL A 119 12.14 -12.84 -9.93
N MET A 120 13.11 -12.06 -9.49
CA MET A 120 14.22 -12.51 -8.65
C MET A 120 14.18 -11.76 -7.32
N ILE A 121 14.14 -12.49 -6.22
CA ILE A 121 13.99 -11.93 -4.87
C ILE A 121 15.16 -12.39 -4.01
N ALA A 122 15.95 -11.45 -3.50
CA ALA A 122 16.91 -11.68 -2.43
C ALA A 122 16.28 -11.28 -1.10
N LEU A 123 16.07 -12.25 -0.22
CA LEU A 123 15.28 -12.08 0.99
C LEU A 123 16.12 -12.34 2.23
N PRO A 124 16.61 -11.30 2.93
CA PRO A 124 17.28 -11.44 4.21
C PRO A 124 16.31 -11.90 5.31
N GLU A 125 16.83 -12.28 6.46
CA GLU A 125 16.03 -12.74 7.61
C GLU A 125 14.91 -11.77 8.00
N ALA A 126 15.18 -10.48 7.99
CA ALA A 126 14.22 -9.43 8.32
C ALA A 126 13.00 -9.34 7.35
N GLY A 127 13.07 -10.01 6.19
CA GLY A 127 12.02 -10.00 5.18
C GLY A 127 10.93 -11.07 5.35
N GLN A 128 10.93 -11.85 6.42
CA GLN A 128 9.98 -12.97 6.60
C GLN A 128 8.51 -12.53 6.57
N GLU A 129 8.19 -11.41 7.18
CA GLU A 129 6.81 -10.89 7.19
C GLU A 129 6.35 -10.47 5.79
N LEU A 130 7.24 -9.90 4.99
CA LEU A 130 6.94 -9.56 3.61
C LEU A 130 6.62 -10.80 2.75
N VAL A 131 7.25 -11.93 3.05
CA VAL A 131 6.96 -13.21 2.39
C VAL A 131 5.50 -13.61 2.57
N ARG A 132 4.99 -13.55 3.81
CA ARG A 132 3.59 -13.92 4.09
C ARG A 132 2.61 -13.06 3.31
N GLN A 133 2.88 -11.77 3.20
CA GLN A 133 2.05 -10.84 2.43
C GLN A 133 2.17 -11.07 0.91
N ALA A 134 3.36 -11.39 0.43
CA ALA A 134 3.63 -11.59 -0.99
C ALA A 134 3.18 -12.98 -1.50
N LEU A 135 3.07 -13.99 -0.64
CA LEU A 135 2.82 -15.37 -1.03
C LEU A 135 1.57 -15.59 -1.91
N PRO A 136 0.40 -14.98 -1.63
CA PRO A 136 -0.76 -15.09 -2.51
C PRO A 136 -0.48 -14.54 -3.92
N LYS A 137 0.26 -13.43 -4.02
CA LYS A 137 0.64 -12.77 -5.27
C LYS A 137 1.67 -13.62 -6.03
N LEU A 138 2.66 -14.19 -5.35
CA LEU A 138 3.63 -15.12 -5.95
C LEU A 138 2.97 -16.37 -6.49
N ARG A 139 1.93 -16.90 -5.82
CA ARG A 139 1.13 -18.01 -6.35
C ARG A 139 0.44 -17.63 -7.65
N ALA A 140 -0.20 -16.47 -7.68
CA ALA A 140 -0.86 -15.99 -8.89
C ALA A 140 0.11 -15.78 -10.07
N LEU A 141 1.37 -15.38 -9.80
CA LEU A 141 2.42 -15.28 -10.81
C LEU A 141 2.87 -16.67 -11.29
N HIS A 142 3.09 -17.60 -10.37
CA HIS A 142 3.45 -18.98 -10.68
C HIS A 142 2.39 -19.63 -11.58
N ASP A 143 1.10 -19.46 -11.26
CA ASP A 143 -0.01 -20.01 -12.05
C ASP A 143 -0.10 -19.40 -13.46
N LYS A 144 0.45 -18.20 -13.65
CA LYS A 144 0.61 -17.54 -14.96
C LYS A 144 1.89 -17.96 -15.70
N GLY A 145 2.73 -18.81 -15.12
CA GLY A 145 3.97 -19.28 -15.72
C GLY A 145 5.16 -18.32 -15.59
N VAL A 146 5.11 -17.35 -14.68
CA VAL A 146 6.24 -16.43 -14.40
C VAL A 146 7.37 -17.20 -13.73
N ASP A 147 8.62 -17.00 -14.16
CA ASP A 147 9.82 -17.59 -13.53
C ASP A 147 10.14 -16.87 -12.23
N ILE A 148 10.02 -17.57 -11.11
CA ILE A 148 10.22 -17.02 -9.77
C ILE A 148 11.45 -17.65 -9.12
N LYS A 149 12.46 -16.83 -8.83
CA LYS A 149 13.68 -17.23 -8.14
C LYS A 149 13.82 -16.51 -6.82
N VAL A 150 14.03 -17.25 -5.75
CA VAL A 150 14.22 -16.69 -4.43
C VAL A 150 15.56 -17.15 -3.83
N LEU A 151 16.36 -16.20 -3.43
CA LEU A 151 17.55 -16.42 -2.64
C LEU A 151 17.29 -15.95 -1.21
N THR A 152 17.48 -16.81 -0.24
CA THR A 152 17.20 -16.48 1.16
C THR A 152 18.32 -16.84 2.11
N SER A 153 18.25 -16.33 3.33
CA SER A 153 19.15 -16.65 4.41
C SER A 153 18.90 -18.07 4.97
N ASP A 154 19.91 -18.70 5.51
CA ASP A 154 19.84 -19.97 6.26
C ASP A 154 19.05 -19.87 7.58
N LYS A 155 18.70 -18.65 7.99
CA LYS A 155 17.90 -18.36 9.19
C LYS A 155 16.40 -18.23 8.94
N MET A 156 15.96 -18.35 7.68
CA MET A 156 14.52 -18.34 7.34
C MET A 156 13.80 -19.52 7.99
N ASP A 157 12.61 -19.30 8.53
CA ASP A 157 11.81 -20.34 9.14
C ASP A 157 11.36 -21.42 8.13
N LYS A 158 11.25 -22.66 8.59
CA LYS A 158 10.94 -23.80 7.72
C LYS A 158 9.57 -23.74 7.07
N GLU A 159 8.61 -23.07 7.71
CA GLU A 159 7.24 -22.94 7.19
C GLU A 159 7.22 -21.99 5.99
N SER A 160 7.85 -20.83 6.11
CA SER A 160 8.02 -19.87 5.02
C SER A 160 8.81 -20.47 3.86
N LEU A 161 9.90 -21.18 4.13
CA LEU A 161 10.68 -21.90 3.11
C LEU A 161 9.82 -22.89 2.34
N LYS A 162 9.07 -23.74 3.05
CA LYS A 162 8.18 -24.72 2.42
C LYS A 162 7.06 -24.07 1.61
N ALA A 163 6.54 -22.93 2.08
CA ALA A 163 5.49 -22.22 1.36
C ALA A 163 6.00 -21.62 0.05
N ILE A 164 7.19 -21.00 0.08
CA ILE A 164 7.79 -20.37 -1.12
C ILE A 164 8.25 -21.44 -2.12
N SER A 165 8.83 -22.56 -1.65
CA SER A 165 9.34 -23.62 -2.54
C SER A 165 8.27 -24.31 -3.40
N ARG A 166 6.98 -24.06 -3.08
CA ARG A 166 5.87 -24.55 -3.91
C ARG A 166 5.61 -23.70 -5.15
N VAL A 167 6.08 -22.48 -5.16
CA VAL A 167 5.77 -21.46 -6.17
C VAL A 167 7.02 -20.83 -6.80
N ALA A 168 8.20 -21.15 -6.28
CA ALA A 168 9.46 -20.55 -6.71
C ALA A 168 10.63 -21.53 -6.64
N THR A 169 11.66 -21.32 -7.44
CA THR A 169 12.98 -21.95 -7.26
C THR A 169 13.69 -21.25 -6.09
N VAL A 170 13.88 -21.97 -4.98
CA VAL A 170 14.47 -21.40 -3.76
C VAL A 170 15.89 -21.91 -3.56
N LYS A 171 16.80 -21.01 -3.26
CA LYS A 171 18.16 -21.33 -2.84
C LYS A 171 18.49 -20.62 -1.52
N ILE A 172 19.36 -21.24 -0.72
CA ILE A 172 19.82 -20.73 0.57
C ILE A 172 21.27 -20.28 0.45
N LYS A 173 21.54 -19.06 0.90
CA LYS A 173 22.87 -18.47 1.02
C LYS A 173 23.16 -18.14 2.49
N LYS A 174 24.16 -18.79 3.07
CA LYS A 174 24.62 -18.44 4.40
C LYS A 174 25.24 -17.04 4.40
N GLY A 175 24.88 -16.22 5.38
CA GLY A 175 25.39 -14.86 5.47
C GLY A 175 24.92 -13.95 4.32
N LEU A 176 23.70 -14.16 3.82
CA LEU A 176 23.12 -13.28 2.81
C LEU A 176 23.05 -11.85 3.35
N PHE A 177 23.79 -10.96 2.70
CA PHE A 177 23.83 -9.54 3.00
C PHE A 177 22.96 -8.78 2.01
N GLY A 178 22.15 -7.84 2.53
CA GLY A 178 21.25 -7.05 1.72
C GLY A 178 20.04 -7.84 1.23
N GLY A 179 19.24 -7.18 0.43
CA GLY A 179 18.05 -7.77 -0.16
C GLY A 179 17.49 -6.89 -1.27
N GLY A 180 16.45 -7.39 -1.92
CA GLY A 180 15.78 -6.65 -2.96
C GLY A 180 15.00 -7.53 -3.91
N ILE A 181 14.45 -6.91 -4.93
CA ILE A 181 13.67 -7.56 -5.97
C ILE A 181 14.05 -7.00 -7.35
N ILE A 182 14.11 -7.88 -8.33
CA ILE A 182 14.27 -7.53 -9.75
C ILE A 182 13.07 -8.11 -10.48
N SER A 183 12.37 -7.29 -11.26
CA SER A 183 11.21 -7.71 -12.06
C SER A 183 11.43 -7.38 -13.53
N ASP A 184 11.14 -8.35 -14.40
CA ASP A 184 11.14 -8.23 -15.88
C ASP A 184 12.41 -7.60 -16.47
N LYS A 185 13.57 -7.77 -15.81
CA LYS A 185 14.89 -7.24 -16.25
C LYS A 185 14.95 -5.70 -16.35
N ARG A 186 13.99 -5.00 -15.79
CA ARG A 186 13.85 -3.55 -15.89
C ARG A 186 13.69 -2.87 -14.55
N TYR A 187 12.84 -3.40 -13.70
CA TYR A 187 12.51 -2.82 -12.41
C TYR A 187 13.36 -3.45 -11.31
N VAL A 188 13.85 -2.63 -10.41
CA VAL A 188 14.67 -3.11 -9.29
C VAL A 188 14.39 -2.32 -8.01
N VAL A 189 14.31 -3.03 -6.89
CA VAL A 189 14.43 -2.46 -5.54
C VAL A 189 15.66 -3.08 -4.88
N ILE A 190 16.54 -2.24 -4.37
CA ILE A 190 17.72 -2.65 -3.60
C ILE A 190 17.56 -2.12 -2.18
N LEU A 191 17.51 -3.02 -1.21
CA LEU A 191 17.46 -2.65 0.20
C LEU A 191 18.83 -2.18 0.66
N LEU A 192 18.87 -0.98 1.23
CA LEU A 192 20.04 -0.40 1.85
C LEU A 192 19.84 -0.51 3.37
N GLY A 193 20.44 -1.49 3.99
CA GLY A 193 20.36 -1.68 5.43
C GLY A 193 21.71 -1.40 6.11
N PRO A 194 21.73 -1.04 7.40
CA PRO A 194 22.95 -1.08 8.18
C PRO A 194 23.48 -2.52 8.25
N GLU A 195 24.78 -2.65 8.40
CA GLU A 195 25.40 -3.92 8.75
C GLU A 195 24.71 -4.50 9.99
N MET A 196 24.38 -5.79 9.93
CA MET A 196 23.70 -6.61 10.92
C MET A 196 23.68 -6.03 12.35
N GLY A 197 22.60 -5.39 12.70
CA GLY A 197 22.30 -4.83 14.00
C GLY A 197 20.80 -4.53 14.07
N GLU A 198 20.28 -4.16 15.19
CA GLU A 198 18.86 -3.88 15.41
C GLU A 198 18.30 -2.89 14.37
N MET A 199 17.62 -3.42 13.35
CA MET A 199 16.94 -2.60 12.35
C MET A 199 15.64 -2.07 12.95
N ASN A 200 15.61 -0.80 13.30
CA ASN A 200 14.33 -0.10 13.43
C ASN A 200 13.66 -0.06 12.05
N THR A 201 12.43 -0.51 11.97
CA THR A 201 11.64 -0.52 10.72
C THR A 201 11.45 0.86 10.10
N SER A 202 11.61 1.94 10.88
CA SER A 202 11.59 3.33 10.44
C SER A 202 12.83 3.74 9.63
N ASP A 203 13.96 3.11 9.88
CA ASP A 203 15.26 3.51 9.32
C ASP A 203 15.61 2.74 8.04
N LEU A 204 14.70 1.86 7.60
CA LEU A 204 14.89 1.09 6.38
C LEU A 204 14.82 2.01 5.16
N VAL A 205 15.86 1.95 4.34
CA VAL A 205 15.99 2.72 3.09
C VAL A 205 16.19 1.76 1.93
N ALA A 206 15.62 2.07 0.77
CA ALA A 206 15.83 1.32 -0.44
C ALA A 206 15.99 2.26 -1.65
N ILE A 207 16.68 1.79 -2.67
CA ILE A 207 16.66 2.39 -4.01
C ILE A 207 15.64 1.62 -4.83
N TRP A 208 14.66 2.30 -5.40
CA TRP A 208 13.83 1.78 -6.47
C TRP A 208 14.22 2.43 -7.80
N ALA A 209 14.27 1.62 -8.86
CA ALA A 209 14.53 2.15 -10.19
C ALA A 209 13.73 1.41 -11.28
N ASP A 210 13.24 2.20 -12.24
CA ASP A 210 12.85 1.76 -13.58
C ASP A 210 14.03 2.00 -14.52
N HIS A 211 15.02 1.09 -14.50
CA HIS A 211 16.24 1.25 -15.25
C HIS A 211 16.87 -0.09 -15.59
N ALA A 212 16.82 -0.47 -16.87
CA ALA A 212 17.32 -1.77 -17.34
C ALA A 212 18.81 -2.02 -17.00
N GLY A 213 19.66 -0.99 -17.07
CA GLY A 213 21.08 -1.10 -16.71
C GLY A 213 21.31 -1.42 -15.23
N LEU A 214 20.56 -0.77 -14.31
CA LEU A 214 20.65 -1.05 -12.89
C LEU A 214 20.05 -2.42 -12.55
N ALA A 215 18.93 -2.78 -13.17
CA ALA A 215 18.35 -4.12 -13.06
C ALA A 215 19.30 -5.20 -13.58
N GLY A 216 20.01 -4.94 -14.69
CA GLY A 216 21.03 -5.83 -15.23
C GLY A 216 22.21 -6.04 -14.28
N PHE A 217 22.70 -4.96 -13.66
CA PHE A 217 23.76 -5.04 -12.64
C PHE A 217 23.30 -5.85 -11.42
N ALA A 218 22.11 -5.54 -10.89
CA ALA A 218 21.54 -6.27 -9.75
C ALA A 218 21.32 -7.75 -10.08
N ARG A 219 20.89 -8.07 -11.32
CA ARG A 219 20.74 -9.44 -11.80
C ARG A 219 22.07 -10.20 -11.81
N GLN A 220 23.13 -9.61 -12.35
CA GLN A 220 24.45 -10.25 -12.39
C GLN A 220 24.94 -10.55 -10.96
N TYR A 221 24.75 -9.62 -10.04
CA TYR A 221 25.07 -9.84 -8.64
C TYR A 221 24.21 -10.96 -8.02
N PHE A 222 22.93 -10.98 -8.26
CA PHE A 222 22.03 -12.04 -7.79
C PHE A 222 22.45 -13.40 -8.34
N GLU A 223 22.75 -13.52 -9.63
CA GLU A 223 23.22 -14.75 -10.26
C GLU A 223 24.57 -15.21 -9.72
N TYR A 224 25.47 -14.29 -9.40
CA TYR A 224 26.73 -14.59 -8.70
C TYR A 224 26.47 -15.20 -7.32
N LEU A 225 25.56 -14.62 -6.54
CA LEU A 225 25.18 -15.17 -5.24
C LEU A 225 24.54 -16.56 -5.33
N LEU A 226 23.78 -16.83 -6.41
CA LEU A 226 23.15 -18.12 -6.66
C LEU A 226 24.15 -19.24 -6.93
N LYS A 227 25.33 -18.96 -7.52
CA LYS A 227 26.36 -19.98 -7.83
C LYS A 227 26.86 -20.69 -6.57
N ASP A 228 27.04 -19.94 -5.49
CA ASP A 228 27.56 -20.45 -4.21
C ASP A 228 26.46 -20.82 -3.21
N SER A 229 25.20 -20.95 -3.65
CA SER A 229 24.05 -21.23 -2.79
C SER A 229 23.58 -22.67 -2.93
N LYS A 230 22.95 -23.19 -1.86
CA LYS A 230 22.41 -24.57 -1.84
C LYS A 230 20.94 -24.55 -2.30
N VAL A 231 20.57 -25.52 -3.15
CA VAL A 231 19.20 -25.79 -3.54
C VAL A 231 18.48 -26.48 -2.37
N ILE A 232 17.22 -26.16 -2.13
CA ILE A 232 16.36 -26.86 -1.17
C ILE A 232 15.66 -28.01 -1.88
#